data_3efadd7ceb97a09b51d8d17f3bc02496
#
_entry.id   3efadd7ceb97a09b51d8d17f3bc02496
#
_cell.length_a   1.000
_cell.length_b   1.000
_cell.length_c   1.000
_cell.angle_alpha   90.00
_cell.angle_beta   90.00
_cell.angle_gamma   90.00
#
_symmetry.space_group_name_H-M   'P 1'
#
loop_
_entity.id
_entity.type
_entity.pdbx_description
1 polymer ?
#
loop_
_entity_poly.entity_id
_entity_poly.type
_entity_poly.pdbx_seq_one_letter_code
_entity_poly.pdbx_strand_id
1 'polypeptide(L)'
;MNKKACRRRDRGGFTLVELIVVLAILAILATLLIPTMTGYIDKANEEKIVAETRMAVMAAQTVVSENYVRNPEAWNDVRLDTANPGEPENFLEEIQALSEAPGDIQSVEIKSGKVTALSYANGDVTCEYQSGIKDDEGNEGEDSEDSEEGYTVTRN
;
A
#
# COMPACT_ATOMS: atom_id res chain seq x y z
N MET A 1 -28.90 -30.13 -64.91
CA MET A 1 -27.80 -29.26 -64.49
C MET A 1 -28.36 -28.18 -63.57
N ASN A 2 -28.17 -28.35 -62.21
CA ASN A 2 -28.73 -27.43 -61.20
C ASN A 2 -27.67 -26.39 -60.84
N LYS A 3 -27.83 -25.13 -61.23
CA LYS A 3 -26.96 -24.02 -60.84
C LYS A 3 -27.37 -23.57 -59.45
N LYS A 4 -26.58 -23.91 -58.43
CA LYS A 4 -26.66 -23.33 -57.06
C LYS A 4 -26.29 -21.86 -57.13
N ALA A 5 -27.28 -20.98 -56.94
CA ALA A 5 -27.05 -19.54 -56.77
C ALA A 5 -26.34 -19.30 -55.46
N CYS A 6 -25.12 -18.77 -55.53
CA CYS A 6 -24.34 -18.34 -54.40
C CYS A 6 -24.97 -17.08 -53.82
N ARG A 7 -25.64 -17.17 -52.69
CA ARG A 7 -26.22 -16.03 -51.96
C ARG A 7 -25.06 -15.19 -51.39
N ARG A 8 -24.76 -14.06 -52.01
CA ARG A 8 -23.86 -13.05 -51.45
C ARG A 8 -24.46 -12.58 -50.13
N ARG A 9 -23.76 -12.84 -49.02
CA ARG A 9 -24.04 -12.19 -47.76
C ARG A 9 -23.68 -10.71 -47.93
N ASP A 10 -24.68 -9.83 -47.88
CA ASP A 10 -24.48 -8.39 -47.73
C ASP A 10 -23.74 -8.17 -46.40
N ARG A 11 -22.47 -7.80 -46.49
CA ARG A 11 -21.68 -7.30 -45.36
C ARG A 11 -22.02 -5.81 -45.28
N GLY A 12 -23.06 -5.46 -44.53
CA GLY A 12 -23.31 -4.09 -44.12
C GLY A 12 -22.09 -3.56 -43.35
N GLY A 13 -21.36 -2.63 -43.96
CA GLY A 13 -20.28 -1.89 -43.26
C GLY A 13 -20.88 -0.75 -42.48
N PHE A 14 -20.23 -0.38 -41.37
CA PHE A 14 -20.57 0.81 -40.60
C PHE A 14 -20.41 2.07 -41.44
N THR A 15 -21.33 3.00 -41.28
CA THR A 15 -21.22 4.32 -41.92
C THR A 15 -20.28 5.21 -41.11
N LEU A 16 -19.60 6.14 -41.78
CA LEU A 16 -18.70 7.10 -41.12
C LEU A 16 -19.46 7.93 -40.07
N VAL A 17 -20.72 8.28 -40.34
CA VAL A 17 -21.59 9.05 -39.44
C VAL A 17 -21.90 8.23 -38.17
N GLU A 18 -22.19 6.96 -38.28
CA GLU A 18 -22.45 6.06 -37.15
C GLU A 18 -21.25 5.98 -36.22
N LEU A 19 -20.02 5.91 -36.76
CA LEU A 19 -18.79 5.91 -35.98
C LEU A 19 -18.59 7.23 -35.23
N ILE A 20 -18.80 8.38 -35.90
CA ILE A 20 -18.64 9.70 -35.27
C ILE A 20 -19.63 9.90 -34.12
N VAL A 21 -20.89 9.52 -34.30
CA VAL A 21 -21.95 9.62 -33.29
C VAL A 21 -21.60 8.77 -32.05
N VAL A 22 -21.16 7.54 -32.25
CA VAL A 22 -20.74 6.67 -31.14
C VAL A 22 -19.54 7.25 -30.38
N LEU A 23 -18.54 7.76 -31.10
CA LEU A 23 -17.39 8.41 -30.47
C LEU A 23 -17.80 9.66 -29.67
N ALA A 24 -18.73 10.48 -30.16
CA ALA A 24 -19.24 11.64 -29.46
C ALA A 24 -19.98 11.25 -28.16
N ILE A 25 -20.81 10.21 -28.21
CA ILE A 25 -21.50 9.70 -26.99
C ILE A 25 -20.51 9.15 -26.00
N LEU A 26 -19.52 8.36 -26.43
CA LEU A 26 -18.48 7.83 -25.55
C LEU A 26 -17.64 8.94 -24.89
N ALA A 27 -17.32 10.01 -25.64
CA ALA A 27 -16.60 11.16 -25.09
C ALA A 27 -17.39 11.86 -23.97
N ILE A 28 -18.71 12.06 -24.17
CA ILE A 28 -19.57 12.66 -23.14
C ILE A 28 -19.63 11.75 -21.88
N LEU A 29 -19.83 10.45 -22.05
CA LEU A 29 -19.87 9.51 -20.93
C LEU A 29 -18.53 9.44 -20.20
N ALA A 30 -17.41 9.46 -20.92
CA ALA A 30 -16.07 9.44 -20.33
C ALA A 30 -15.81 10.66 -19.43
N THR A 31 -16.24 11.87 -19.83
CA THR A 31 -16.06 13.08 -19.03
C THR A 31 -16.80 13.05 -17.69
N LEU A 32 -17.91 12.32 -17.60
CA LEU A 32 -18.66 12.13 -16.36
C LEU A 32 -18.08 11.04 -15.46
N LEU A 33 -17.43 10.03 -16.05
CA LEU A 33 -16.88 8.88 -15.31
C LEU A 33 -15.52 9.18 -14.65
N ILE A 34 -14.65 9.93 -15.31
CA ILE A 34 -13.27 10.18 -14.86
C ILE A 34 -13.22 10.80 -13.46
N PRO A 35 -13.94 11.89 -13.13
CA PRO A 35 -13.82 12.53 -11.82
C PRO A 35 -14.33 11.65 -10.66
N THR A 36 -15.22 10.71 -10.91
CA THR A 36 -15.71 9.80 -9.86
C THR A 36 -14.74 8.66 -9.56
N MET A 37 -13.86 8.32 -10.48
CA MET A 37 -12.90 7.21 -10.34
C MET A 37 -11.65 7.60 -9.55
N THR A 38 -11.23 8.87 -9.55
CA THR A 38 -9.99 9.30 -8.90
C THR A 38 -10.04 9.07 -7.39
N GLY A 39 -11.14 9.39 -6.71
CA GLY A 39 -11.29 9.14 -5.28
C GLY A 39 -11.24 7.66 -4.87
N TYR A 40 -11.75 6.76 -5.71
CA TYR A 40 -11.66 5.31 -5.46
C TYR A 40 -10.24 4.77 -5.62
N ILE A 41 -9.48 5.30 -6.60
CA ILE A 41 -8.08 4.90 -6.81
C ILE A 41 -7.23 5.36 -5.62
N ASP A 42 -7.45 6.57 -5.12
CA ASP A 42 -6.73 7.09 -3.98
C ASP A 42 -6.98 6.26 -2.73
N LYS A 43 -8.24 5.95 -2.42
CA LYS A 43 -8.60 5.08 -1.30
C LYS A 43 -8.02 3.68 -1.44
N ALA A 44 -8.06 3.08 -2.63
CA ALA A 44 -7.48 1.77 -2.88
C ALA A 44 -5.95 1.76 -2.68
N ASN A 45 -5.26 2.85 -3.02
CA ASN A 45 -3.83 3.00 -2.78
C ASN A 45 -3.51 3.14 -1.28
N GLU A 46 -4.35 3.85 -0.51
CA GLU A 46 -4.22 3.95 0.95
C GLU A 46 -4.44 2.59 1.63
N GLU A 47 -5.48 1.86 1.28
CA GLU A 47 -5.71 0.50 1.79
C GLU A 47 -4.55 -0.45 1.43
N LYS A 48 -3.99 -0.31 0.24
CA LYS A 48 -2.86 -1.10 -0.23
C LYS A 48 -1.61 -0.83 0.61
N ILE A 49 -1.23 0.43 0.83
CA ILE A 49 -0.02 0.76 1.60
C ILE A 49 -0.16 0.35 3.07
N VAL A 50 -1.34 0.46 3.66
CA VAL A 50 -1.63 -0.05 5.01
C VAL A 50 -1.44 -1.57 5.07
N ALA A 51 -1.91 -2.32 4.08
CA ALA A 51 -1.72 -3.77 4.02
C ALA A 51 -0.23 -4.14 3.88
N GLU A 52 0.53 -3.44 3.04
CA GLU A 52 1.98 -3.63 2.89
C GLU A 52 2.73 -3.29 4.19
N THR A 53 2.35 -2.20 4.86
CA THR A 53 2.93 -1.83 6.17
C THR A 53 2.65 -2.88 7.24
N ARG A 54 1.44 -3.47 7.27
CA ARG A 54 1.13 -4.59 8.17
C ARG A 54 2.04 -5.80 7.94
N MET A 55 2.34 -6.14 6.68
CA MET A 55 3.29 -7.21 6.37
C MET A 55 4.68 -6.87 6.89
N ALA A 56 5.14 -5.63 6.72
CA ALA A 56 6.42 -5.16 7.24
C ALA A 56 6.48 -5.21 8.79
N VAL A 57 5.41 -4.79 9.48
CA VAL A 57 5.32 -4.87 10.96
C VAL A 57 5.37 -6.31 11.46
N MET A 58 4.65 -7.23 10.81
CA MET A 58 4.68 -8.65 11.19
C MET A 58 6.05 -9.28 10.94
N ALA A 59 6.70 -8.96 9.82
CA ALA A 59 8.06 -9.38 9.53
C ALA A 59 9.04 -8.83 10.57
N ALA A 60 8.97 -7.52 10.87
CA ALA A 60 9.79 -6.88 11.88
C ALA A 60 9.61 -7.55 13.26
N GLN A 61 8.37 -7.78 13.70
CA GLN A 61 8.10 -8.43 14.98
C GLN A 61 8.63 -9.87 15.02
N THR A 62 8.60 -10.59 13.92
CA THR A 62 9.16 -11.96 13.83
C THR A 62 10.68 -11.92 14.05
N VAL A 63 11.39 -11.09 13.28
CA VAL A 63 12.85 -10.95 13.38
C VAL A 63 13.27 -10.44 14.76
N VAL A 64 12.55 -9.44 15.31
CA VAL A 64 12.77 -8.94 16.67
C VAL A 64 12.61 -10.07 17.70
N SER A 65 11.53 -10.84 17.62
CA SER A 65 11.25 -11.91 18.60
C SER A 65 12.33 -12.99 18.60
N GLU A 66 12.83 -13.37 17.44
CA GLU A 66 13.92 -14.35 17.31
C GLU A 66 15.22 -13.84 17.91
N ASN A 67 15.55 -12.57 17.72
CA ASN A 67 16.77 -11.96 18.21
C ASN A 67 16.68 -11.57 19.70
N TYR A 68 15.51 -11.11 20.16
CA TYR A 68 15.26 -10.75 21.57
C TYR A 68 15.51 -11.92 22.51
N VAL A 69 15.16 -13.14 22.14
CA VAL A 69 15.41 -14.35 22.93
C VAL A 69 16.92 -14.58 23.14
N ARG A 70 17.75 -14.18 22.17
CA ARG A 70 19.21 -14.38 22.23
C ARG A 70 19.93 -13.27 23.02
N ASN A 71 19.49 -12.03 22.88
CA ASN A 71 20.09 -10.87 23.53
C ASN A 71 19.04 -9.79 23.85
N PRO A 72 18.30 -9.92 24.98
CA PRO A 72 17.23 -8.98 25.33
C PRO A 72 17.71 -7.53 25.51
N GLU A 73 18.95 -7.32 26.01
CA GLU A 73 19.45 -5.97 26.27
C GLU A 73 19.66 -5.15 25.00
N ALA A 74 20.07 -5.80 23.89
CA ALA A 74 20.28 -5.14 22.61
C ALA A 74 18.99 -4.67 21.94
N TRP A 75 17.82 -5.18 22.36
CA TRP A 75 16.52 -4.94 21.72
C TRP A 75 15.51 -4.24 22.65
N ASN A 76 15.99 -3.63 23.71
CA ASN A 76 15.10 -3.09 24.74
C ASN A 76 14.60 -1.67 24.45
N ASP A 77 15.39 -0.84 23.77
CA ASP A 77 14.99 0.52 23.34
C ASP A 77 15.85 0.92 22.13
N VAL A 78 15.43 0.50 20.95
CA VAL A 78 16.23 0.63 19.73
C VAL A 78 15.39 1.28 18.64
N ARG A 79 15.98 2.28 18.01
CA ARG A 79 15.49 2.85 16.74
C ARG A 79 16.50 2.56 15.64
N LEU A 80 16.03 1.92 14.61
CA LEU A 80 16.78 1.59 13.41
C LEU A 80 16.19 2.38 12.23
N ASP A 81 17.03 2.99 11.45
CA ASP A 81 16.64 3.67 10.22
C ASP A 81 17.70 3.45 9.13
N THR A 82 17.40 3.87 7.90
CA THR A 82 18.30 3.70 6.76
C THR A 82 19.64 4.41 6.90
N ALA A 83 19.74 5.45 7.74
CA ALA A 83 20.97 6.17 8.04
C ALA A 83 21.74 5.53 9.21
N ASN A 84 21.02 4.83 10.12
CA ASN A 84 21.58 4.13 11.27
C ASN A 84 20.96 2.73 11.37
N PRO A 85 21.41 1.77 10.54
CA PRO A 85 20.81 0.43 10.45
C PRO A 85 21.00 -0.42 11.72
N GLY A 86 21.79 0.05 12.69
CA GLY A 86 22.00 -0.66 13.97
C GLY A 86 22.83 -1.94 13.83
N GLU A 87 22.84 -2.73 14.87
CA GLU A 87 23.41 -4.08 14.86
C GLU A 87 22.30 -5.12 15.15
N PRO A 88 22.19 -6.18 14.34
CA PRO A 88 23.06 -6.56 13.21
C PRO A 88 22.84 -5.70 11.95
N GLU A 89 23.91 -5.43 11.20
CA GLU A 89 23.94 -4.52 10.04
C GLU A 89 22.89 -4.82 8.95
N ASN A 90 22.31 -6.03 8.94
CA ASN A 90 21.38 -6.48 7.90
C ASN A 90 19.92 -6.57 8.39
N PHE A 91 19.60 -5.99 9.55
CA PHE A 91 18.29 -6.16 10.17
C PHE A 91 17.14 -5.62 9.31
N LEU A 92 17.28 -4.42 8.74
CA LEU A 92 16.28 -3.84 7.86
C LEU A 92 16.13 -4.63 6.55
N GLU A 93 17.24 -5.16 6.02
CA GLU A 93 17.23 -6.01 4.83
C GLU A 93 16.52 -7.35 5.10
N GLU A 94 16.74 -7.93 6.28
CA GLU A 94 16.07 -9.17 6.69
C GLU A 94 14.56 -8.98 6.84
N ILE A 95 14.12 -7.87 7.47
CA ILE A 95 12.71 -7.52 7.55
C ILE A 95 12.12 -7.29 6.15
N GLN A 96 12.83 -6.55 5.31
CA GLN A 96 12.41 -6.26 3.94
C GLN A 96 12.22 -7.55 3.13
N ALA A 97 13.17 -8.47 3.21
CA ALA A 97 13.09 -9.76 2.53
C ALA A 97 11.96 -10.64 3.06
N LEU A 98 11.73 -10.63 4.38
CA LEU A 98 10.68 -11.43 5.00
C LEU A 98 9.27 -10.86 4.77
N SER A 99 9.14 -9.53 4.67
CA SER A 99 7.86 -8.87 4.45
C SER A 99 7.30 -9.11 3.06
N GLU A 100 8.16 -9.40 2.07
CA GLU A 100 7.81 -9.46 0.64
C GLU A 100 7.11 -8.18 0.12
N ALA A 101 7.17 -7.09 0.89
CA ALA A 101 6.53 -5.83 0.54
C ALA A 101 7.35 -5.08 -0.53
N PRO A 102 6.70 -4.53 -1.58
CA PRO A 102 7.40 -3.95 -2.73
C PRO A 102 8.04 -2.58 -2.48
N GLY A 103 7.70 -1.89 -1.40
CA GLY A 103 8.28 -0.60 -1.01
C GLY A 103 9.43 -0.77 -0.03
N ASP A 104 9.85 0.32 0.61
CA ASP A 104 11.03 0.39 1.46
C ASP A 104 10.66 0.66 2.93
N ILE A 105 11.24 -0.11 3.84
CA ILE A 105 11.16 0.14 5.29
C ILE A 105 12.17 1.24 5.62
N GLN A 106 11.69 2.39 6.10
CA GLN A 106 12.52 3.54 6.39
C GLN A 106 13.04 3.55 7.83
N SER A 107 12.18 3.18 8.78
CA SER A 107 12.58 3.10 10.18
C SER A 107 11.73 2.11 10.96
N VAL A 108 12.31 1.55 12.03
CA VAL A 108 11.63 0.64 12.97
C VAL A 108 12.03 1.06 14.39
N GLU A 109 11.05 1.21 15.27
CA GLU A 109 11.27 1.42 16.71
C GLU A 109 10.85 0.19 17.49
N ILE A 110 11.71 -0.22 18.41
CA ILE A 110 11.54 -1.43 19.21
C ILE A 110 11.67 -1.05 20.68
N LYS A 111 10.67 -1.42 21.48
CA LYS A 111 10.71 -1.27 22.94
C LYS A 111 10.39 -2.61 23.59
N SER A 112 11.26 -3.06 24.47
CA SER A 112 11.07 -4.31 25.22
C SER A 112 10.76 -5.52 24.34
N GLY A 113 11.45 -5.63 23.17
CA GLY A 113 11.24 -6.72 22.22
C GLY A 113 9.96 -6.65 21.41
N LYS A 114 9.28 -5.51 21.40
CA LYS A 114 8.08 -5.25 20.58
C LYS A 114 8.32 -4.11 19.60
N VAL A 115 7.84 -4.26 18.39
CA VAL A 115 7.80 -3.17 17.41
C VAL A 115 6.73 -2.17 17.85
N THR A 116 7.16 -0.95 18.18
CA THR A 116 6.28 0.13 18.64
C THR A 116 5.94 1.15 17.56
N ALA A 117 6.86 1.36 16.60
CA ALA A 117 6.60 2.16 15.43
C ALA A 117 7.36 1.60 14.22
N LEU A 118 6.82 1.81 13.02
CA LEU A 118 7.45 1.45 11.76
C LEU A 118 7.02 2.45 10.68
N SER A 119 7.98 2.97 9.92
CA SER A 119 7.73 3.80 8.75
C SER A 119 8.05 3.03 7.47
N TYR A 120 7.09 2.97 6.58
CA TYR A 120 7.15 2.27 5.30
C TYR A 120 6.75 3.21 4.17
N ALA A 121 7.50 3.21 3.07
CA ALA A 121 7.24 4.04 1.90
C ALA A 121 7.14 3.20 0.62
N ASN A 122 6.19 3.55 -0.24
CA ASN A 122 6.05 2.99 -1.58
C ASN A 122 5.70 4.10 -2.58
N GLY A 123 6.68 4.51 -3.38
CA GLY A 123 6.57 5.67 -4.26
C GLY A 123 6.39 6.97 -3.47
N ASP A 124 5.34 7.73 -3.77
CA ASP A 124 5.06 9.03 -3.15
C ASP A 124 4.22 8.92 -1.86
N VAL A 125 3.96 7.70 -1.40
CA VAL A 125 3.10 7.46 -0.23
C VAL A 125 3.92 6.83 0.88
N THR A 126 3.80 7.40 2.09
CA THR A 126 4.41 6.88 3.32
C THR A 126 3.31 6.47 4.28
N CYS A 127 3.46 5.32 4.92
CA CYS A 127 2.57 4.84 5.97
C CYS A 127 3.38 4.64 7.26
N GLU A 128 2.92 5.24 8.33
CA GLU A 128 3.49 5.12 9.66
C GLU A 128 2.58 4.25 10.52
N TYR A 129 3.14 3.21 11.09
CA TYR A 129 2.52 2.38 12.11
C TYR A 129 2.97 2.84 13.49
N GLN A 130 2.03 2.97 14.42
CA GLN A 130 2.30 3.14 15.84
C GLN A 130 1.45 2.14 16.63
N SER A 131 2.11 1.35 17.48
CA SER A 131 1.38 0.49 18.40
C SER A 131 0.66 1.33 19.44
N GLY A 132 -0.61 1.05 19.71
CA GLY A 132 -1.41 1.74 20.74
C GLY A 132 -0.97 1.45 22.17
N ILE A 133 0.33 1.43 22.45
CA ILE A 133 0.87 1.41 23.79
C ILE A 133 0.65 2.82 24.33
N LYS A 134 -0.35 3.00 25.18
CA LYS A 134 -0.49 4.20 26.01
C LYS A 134 0.78 4.30 26.83
N ASP A 135 1.57 5.34 26.59
CA ASP A 135 2.62 5.73 27.51
C ASP A 135 1.95 6.01 28.86
N ASP A 136 2.59 5.63 29.97
CA ASP A 136 2.06 5.78 31.34
C ASP A 136 1.70 7.24 31.70
N GLU A 137 1.85 8.19 30.79
CA GLU A 137 1.56 9.62 30.95
C GLU A 137 0.21 10.09 30.35
N GLY A 138 -0.72 9.19 30.04
CA GLY A 138 -2.14 9.51 29.94
C GLY A 138 -2.55 10.63 28.94
N ASN A 139 -1.81 10.91 27.89
CA ASN A 139 -2.18 11.88 26.89
C ASN A 139 -3.03 11.22 25.80
N GLU A 140 -4.35 11.44 25.85
CA GLU A 140 -5.28 11.06 24.82
C GLU A 140 -5.06 11.99 23.61
N GLY A 141 -4.38 11.49 22.57
CA GLY A 141 -4.29 12.18 21.28
C GLY A 141 -5.68 12.25 20.65
N GLU A 142 -6.04 13.46 20.21
CA GLU A 142 -7.35 13.76 19.61
C GLU A 142 -7.71 12.81 18.47
N ASP A 143 -8.92 12.27 18.54
CA ASP A 143 -9.57 11.39 17.58
C ASP A 143 -9.60 12.01 16.18
N SER A 144 -8.80 11.50 15.27
CA SER A 144 -9.07 11.63 13.84
C SER A 144 -9.90 10.43 13.41
N GLU A 145 -11.16 10.67 13.03
CA GLU A 145 -12.21 9.69 12.77
C GLU A 145 -11.99 8.70 11.61
N ASP A 146 -10.78 8.62 11.00
CA ASP A 146 -10.48 7.74 9.85
C ASP A 146 -9.17 6.92 9.99
N SER A 147 -8.56 6.86 11.17
CA SER A 147 -7.39 5.99 11.37
C SER A 147 -7.85 4.58 11.76
N GLU A 148 -7.74 3.62 10.84
CA GLU A 148 -7.64 2.21 11.23
C GLU A 148 -6.53 2.13 12.29
N GLU A 149 -6.84 1.60 13.47
CA GLU A 149 -6.01 1.58 14.68
C GLU A 149 -4.51 1.44 14.34
N GLY A 150 -3.72 2.49 14.55
CA GLY A 150 -2.27 2.47 14.49
C GLY A 150 -1.60 2.74 13.13
N TYR A 151 -2.33 3.12 12.09
CA TYR A 151 -1.73 3.44 10.77
C TYR A 151 -2.09 4.84 10.33
N THR A 152 -1.07 5.64 9.96
CA THR A 152 -1.24 6.98 9.39
C THR A 152 -0.62 7.04 8.00
N VAL A 153 -1.40 7.40 7.00
CA VAL A 153 -0.94 7.51 5.61
C VAL A 153 -0.71 8.97 5.24
N THR A 154 0.48 9.26 4.72
CA THR A 154 0.89 10.59 4.26
C THR A 154 1.34 10.51 2.81
N ARG A 155 0.93 11.48 2.00
CA ARG A 155 1.34 11.60 0.59
C ARG A 155 2.29 12.80 0.46
N ASN A 156 3.47 12.56 -0.12
CA ASN A 156 4.50 13.57 -0.40
C ASN A 156 4.31 14.25 -1.76
#